data_45b648f6c3ecc6dbcf9aca7ffd5c2420
#
_entry.id   45b648f6c3ecc6dbcf9aca7ffd5c2420
#
_cell.length_a   1.000
_cell.length_b   1.000
_cell.length_c   1.000
_cell.angle_alpha   90.00
_cell.angle_beta   90.00
_cell.angle_gamma   90.00
#
_symmetry.space_group_name_H-M   'P 1'
#
loop_
_entity.id
_entity.type
_entity.pdbx_description
1 polymer ?
#
loop_
_entity_poly.entity_id
_entity_poly.type
_entity_poly.pdbx_seq_one_letter_code
_entity_poly.pdbx_strand_id
1 'polypeptide(L)'
;MPPLSAPASATSASQRLLSRWLLFGEWRAHPVRALVAILAIAIGVSLGFAIHLINAAAFNEFSTAVKSLSGQADVQVAGREALFDDSIYPWLAQRDGVAVASPVLELNAGIAKAGERGADNTGAPLQILALDVFRVGFISPDLIGAPADGQPFDTLADDAIFLSPAALQWLDLAQGARLALKSGTGSVALRVAGSLQRARAGQRIAVMDIGAAQWRFDKLGKLSRVDLKLRHGVNRDAFQATLARELEARYPGRFRVGQPNDDNQNSRNNNLSRAYRVNLTVLALVALFTGAFLVFSTQALSVIRRRSQFALLRVLGMERGSLLRQVLLEGASLGVVGAALGIAAGYALAAVALRFFGGDLGAGYFAGVQPQVQFTPVAAFVYFALGLGVALLGCAAPALEAARAAPAIALKSGSEEAVTTRLAKTWPALACLALAGALALLPPVFELPLFGYLAIALLLIGAIALMPQLAAVVFRLLNRLWLRTTISTRSPVLSLTLARLANASGQAGIALGGVLSSFSLMVAMAPIRISATTI
;
A
#
# COMPACT_ATOMS: atom_id res chain seq x y z
N MET A 1 23.04 2.80 -66.64
CA MET A 1 21.98 3.49 -65.91
C MET A 1 22.32 3.44 -64.43
N PRO A 2 22.60 4.54 -63.74
CA PRO A 2 22.83 4.54 -62.31
C PRO A 2 21.48 4.35 -61.58
N PRO A 3 21.45 3.64 -60.43
CA PRO A 3 20.22 3.45 -59.67
C PRO A 3 19.81 4.79 -59.06
N LEU A 4 18.54 5.17 -59.30
CA LEU A 4 17.89 6.31 -58.64
C LEU A 4 17.82 6.06 -57.12
N SER A 5 18.72 6.67 -56.39
CA SER A 5 18.65 6.71 -54.92
C SER A 5 17.45 7.60 -54.51
N ALA A 6 16.37 6.98 -54.06
CA ALA A 6 15.26 7.70 -53.48
C ALA A 6 15.75 8.47 -52.23
N PRO A 7 15.32 9.73 -52.01
CA PRO A 7 15.78 10.51 -50.88
C PRO A 7 15.30 9.89 -49.55
N ALA A 8 16.23 9.69 -48.63
CA ALA A 8 16.01 9.06 -47.32
C ALA A 8 14.91 9.73 -46.46
N SER A 9 14.52 10.97 -46.74
CA SER A 9 13.44 11.71 -46.08
C SER A 9 12.02 11.28 -46.49
N ALA A 10 11.84 10.81 -47.74
CA ALA A 10 10.54 10.34 -48.21
C ALA A 10 10.14 8.98 -47.62
N THR A 11 11.16 8.14 -47.32
CA THR A 11 10.93 6.83 -46.69
C THR A 11 10.50 6.93 -45.21
N SER A 12 10.98 7.94 -44.50
CA SER A 12 10.59 8.14 -43.06
C SER A 12 9.19 8.71 -42.87
N ALA A 13 8.71 9.55 -43.77
CA ALA A 13 7.37 10.12 -43.73
C ALA A 13 6.29 9.07 -44.07
N SER A 14 6.56 8.26 -45.11
CA SER A 14 5.65 7.17 -45.50
C SER A 14 5.56 6.07 -44.42
N GLN A 15 6.67 5.76 -43.76
CA GLN A 15 6.67 4.82 -42.62
C GLN A 15 5.89 5.35 -41.40
N ARG A 16 5.92 6.64 -41.09
CA ARG A 16 5.13 7.25 -40.01
C ARG A 16 3.61 7.26 -40.34
N LEU A 17 3.25 7.52 -41.58
CA LEU A 17 1.86 7.44 -42.01
C LEU A 17 1.31 6.01 -41.95
N LEU A 18 2.07 5.03 -42.43
CA LEU A 18 1.74 3.61 -42.33
C LEU A 18 1.60 3.15 -40.86
N SER A 19 2.50 3.57 -39.98
CA SER A 19 2.42 3.20 -38.57
C SER A 19 1.17 3.78 -37.89
N ARG A 20 0.80 5.03 -38.19
CA ARG A 20 -0.45 5.65 -37.67
C ARG A 20 -1.69 4.95 -38.21
N TRP A 21 -1.73 4.62 -39.49
CA TRP A 21 -2.85 3.91 -40.11
C TRP A 21 -3.03 2.50 -39.52
N LEU A 22 -1.95 1.77 -39.32
CA LEU A 22 -2.00 0.44 -38.70
C LEU A 22 -2.43 0.50 -37.22
N LEU A 23 -2.00 1.50 -36.46
CA LEU A 23 -2.41 1.68 -35.05
C LEU A 23 -3.91 2.00 -34.93
N PHE A 24 -4.39 3.05 -35.60
CA PHE A 24 -5.79 3.47 -35.52
C PHE A 24 -6.73 2.48 -36.22
N GLY A 25 -6.28 1.83 -37.30
CA GLY A 25 -7.03 0.79 -38.00
C GLY A 25 -7.31 -0.40 -37.10
N GLU A 26 -6.34 -0.85 -36.32
CA GLU A 26 -6.51 -1.98 -35.40
C GLU A 26 -7.46 -1.68 -34.24
N TRP A 27 -7.34 -0.48 -33.65
CA TRP A 27 -8.26 -0.06 -32.59
C TRP A 27 -9.72 0.02 -33.05
N ARG A 28 -9.93 0.47 -34.31
CA ARG A 28 -11.25 0.50 -34.93
C ARG A 28 -11.78 -0.88 -35.32
N ALA A 29 -10.88 -1.75 -35.79
CA ALA A 29 -11.28 -3.09 -36.22
C ALA A 29 -11.62 -4.00 -35.00
N HIS A 30 -10.95 -3.81 -33.88
CA HIS A 30 -11.11 -4.66 -32.68
C HIS A 30 -11.24 -3.83 -31.39
N PRO A 31 -12.29 -3.01 -31.23
CA PRO A 31 -12.43 -2.07 -30.12
C PRO A 31 -12.55 -2.78 -28.75
N VAL A 32 -13.23 -3.91 -28.69
CA VAL A 32 -13.39 -4.70 -27.45
C VAL A 32 -12.06 -5.18 -26.92
N ARG A 33 -11.15 -5.62 -27.80
CA ARG A 33 -9.83 -6.10 -27.38
C ARG A 33 -8.97 -4.96 -26.86
N ALA A 34 -8.96 -3.82 -27.55
CA ALA A 34 -8.25 -2.62 -27.08
C ALA A 34 -8.80 -2.16 -25.73
N LEU A 35 -10.13 -2.17 -25.56
CA LEU A 35 -10.79 -1.82 -24.31
C LEU A 35 -10.38 -2.76 -23.17
N VAL A 36 -10.39 -4.07 -23.39
CA VAL A 36 -9.97 -5.06 -22.37
C VAL A 36 -8.52 -4.85 -21.96
N ALA A 37 -7.62 -4.60 -22.91
CA ALA A 37 -6.22 -4.33 -22.60
C ALA A 37 -6.04 -3.01 -21.81
N ILE A 38 -6.74 -1.95 -22.21
CA ILE A 38 -6.73 -0.66 -21.50
C ILE A 38 -7.27 -0.83 -20.08
N LEU A 39 -8.41 -1.52 -19.92
CA LEU A 39 -9.02 -1.77 -18.60
C LEU A 39 -8.10 -2.61 -17.72
N ALA A 40 -7.43 -3.61 -18.26
CA ALA A 40 -6.49 -4.45 -17.50
C ALA A 40 -5.33 -3.63 -16.93
N ILE A 41 -4.73 -2.75 -17.74
CA ILE A 41 -3.67 -1.84 -17.28
C ILE A 41 -4.22 -0.82 -16.28
N ALA A 42 -5.39 -0.24 -16.60
CA ALA A 42 -6.02 0.77 -15.75
C ALA A 42 -6.35 0.23 -14.37
N ILE A 43 -6.90 -0.98 -14.25
CA ILE A 43 -7.20 -1.63 -12.97
C ILE A 43 -5.91 -1.89 -12.16
N GLY A 44 -4.87 -2.43 -12.79
CA GLY A 44 -3.59 -2.69 -12.12
C GLY A 44 -2.95 -1.41 -11.58
N VAL A 45 -2.87 -0.37 -12.41
CA VAL A 45 -2.32 0.94 -12.02
C VAL A 45 -3.21 1.63 -10.97
N SER A 46 -4.53 1.60 -11.16
CA SER A 46 -5.51 2.21 -10.26
C SER A 46 -5.41 1.64 -8.85
N LEU A 47 -5.38 0.31 -8.72
CA LEU A 47 -5.28 -0.35 -7.42
C LEU A 47 -3.95 -0.02 -6.73
N GLY A 48 -2.83 -0.11 -7.45
CA GLY A 48 -1.51 0.23 -6.91
C GLY A 48 -1.43 1.69 -6.46
N PHE A 49 -1.88 2.63 -7.28
CA PHE A 49 -1.85 4.05 -6.97
C PHE A 49 -2.82 4.42 -5.84
N ALA A 50 -4.04 3.86 -5.81
CA ALA A 50 -4.99 4.06 -4.73
C ALA A 50 -4.45 3.59 -3.37
N ILE A 51 -3.85 2.40 -3.31
CA ILE A 51 -3.22 1.86 -2.10
C ILE A 51 -2.09 2.78 -1.64
N HIS A 52 -1.26 3.28 -2.56
CA HIS A 52 -0.19 4.22 -2.22
C HIS A 52 -0.74 5.51 -1.62
N LEU A 53 -1.77 6.10 -2.22
CA LEU A 53 -2.40 7.34 -1.73
C LEU A 53 -3.06 7.14 -0.35
N ILE A 54 -3.76 6.04 -0.14
CA ILE A 54 -4.39 5.71 1.15
C ILE A 54 -3.30 5.56 2.24
N ASN A 55 -2.22 4.84 1.95
CA ASN A 55 -1.11 4.69 2.88
C ASN A 55 -0.41 6.01 3.18
N ALA A 56 -0.19 6.85 2.16
CA ALA A 56 0.42 8.17 2.33
C ALA A 56 -0.49 9.10 3.15
N ALA A 57 -1.80 9.08 2.91
CA ALA A 57 -2.77 9.86 3.68
C ALA A 57 -2.81 9.42 5.15
N ALA A 58 -2.85 8.11 5.41
CA ALA A 58 -2.81 7.56 6.77
C ALA A 58 -1.52 7.92 7.50
N PHE A 59 -0.37 7.81 6.83
CA PHE A 59 0.92 8.18 7.42
C PHE A 59 1.05 9.67 7.71
N ASN A 60 0.61 10.53 6.78
CA ASN A 60 0.65 11.98 6.96
C ASN A 60 -0.25 12.41 8.12
N GLU A 61 -1.43 11.82 8.24
CA GLU A 61 -2.35 12.12 9.33
C GLU A 61 -1.77 11.68 10.68
N PHE A 62 -1.22 10.47 10.73
CA PHE A 62 -0.55 9.96 11.93
C PHE A 62 0.63 10.83 12.34
N SER A 63 1.55 11.13 11.42
CA SER A 63 2.73 11.98 11.69
C SER A 63 2.31 13.38 12.17
N THR A 64 1.24 13.92 11.58
CA THR A 64 0.72 15.23 11.93
C THR A 64 0.03 15.23 13.29
N ALA A 65 -0.68 14.15 13.64
CA ALA A 65 -1.29 13.98 14.95
C ALA A 65 -0.23 13.86 16.05
N VAL A 66 0.82 13.06 15.84
CA VAL A 66 1.96 12.94 16.78
C VAL A 66 2.63 14.30 16.97
N LYS A 67 2.88 15.06 15.90
CA LYS A 67 3.47 16.40 16.00
C LYS A 67 2.62 17.36 16.81
N SER A 68 1.28 17.29 16.69
CA SER A 68 0.40 18.17 17.48
C SER A 68 0.38 17.81 18.97
N LEU A 69 0.59 16.52 19.32
CA LEU A 69 0.67 16.06 20.70
C LEU A 69 2.04 16.32 21.36
N SER A 70 3.11 16.24 20.60
CA SER A 70 4.49 16.48 21.07
C SER A 70 4.93 17.94 20.93
N GLY A 71 4.16 18.76 20.21
CA GLY A 71 4.44 20.16 20.03
C GLY A 71 5.78 20.46 19.35
N GLN A 72 6.52 21.44 19.92
CA GLN A 72 7.81 21.89 19.44
C GLN A 72 8.98 21.31 20.26
N ALA A 73 8.80 20.14 20.86
CA ALA A 73 9.88 19.46 21.55
C ALA A 73 10.97 19.01 20.55
N ASP A 74 12.23 19.21 20.92
CA ASP A 74 13.38 18.79 20.12
C ASP A 74 13.81 17.38 20.45
N VAL A 75 13.75 17.00 21.73
CA VAL A 75 14.14 15.70 22.26
C VAL A 75 13.10 15.24 23.27
N GLN A 76 12.84 13.95 23.30
CA GLN A 76 11.91 13.31 24.22
C GLN A 76 12.63 12.21 25.00
N VAL A 77 12.42 12.19 26.32
CA VAL A 77 12.89 11.14 27.22
C VAL A 77 11.68 10.36 27.71
N ALA A 78 11.60 9.09 27.37
CA ALA A 78 10.51 8.20 27.78
C ALA A 78 11.05 6.99 28.55
N GLY A 79 10.25 6.45 29.46
CA GLY A 79 10.57 5.17 30.10
C GLY A 79 10.44 4.02 29.10
N ARG A 80 11.20 2.94 29.29
CA ARG A 80 10.91 1.66 28.58
C ARG A 80 9.65 0.99 29.14
N GLU A 81 9.34 1.24 30.39
CA GLU A 81 8.04 0.96 30.99
C GLU A 81 7.07 2.12 30.73
N ALA A 82 5.77 1.85 30.80
CA ALA A 82 4.74 2.85 30.53
C ALA A 82 4.82 4.07 31.46
N LEU A 83 5.24 3.87 32.70
CA LEU A 83 5.41 4.91 33.71
C LEU A 83 6.77 4.77 34.40
N PHE A 84 7.38 5.90 34.74
CA PHE A 84 8.61 5.96 35.49
C PHE A 84 8.53 7.03 36.59
N ASP A 85 9.46 6.99 37.52
CA ASP A 85 9.54 7.90 38.65
C ASP A 85 9.95 9.31 38.23
N ASP A 86 9.33 10.34 38.77
CA ASP A 86 9.55 11.74 38.39
C ASP A 86 10.87 12.31 38.97
N SER A 87 11.57 11.58 39.84
CA SER A 87 12.86 11.96 40.44
C SER A 87 13.95 12.32 39.42
N ILE A 88 13.83 11.83 38.19
CA ILE A 88 14.75 12.17 37.07
C ILE A 88 14.49 13.56 36.49
N TYR A 89 13.26 14.09 36.64
CA TYR A 89 12.84 15.32 35.99
C TYR A 89 13.69 16.55 36.38
N PRO A 90 14.03 16.80 37.67
CA PRO A 90 14.88 17.94 38.05
C PRO A 90 16.26 17.89 37.38
N TRP A 91 16.84 16.71 37.24
CA TRP A 91 18.13 16.53 36.58
C TRP A 91 18.04 16.83 35.08
N LEU A 92 16.97 16.42 34.38
CA LEU A 92 16.74 16.73 32.97
C LEU A 92 16.49 18.23 32.77
N ALA A 93 15.73 18.87 33.67
CA ALA A 93 15.36 20.28 33.55
C ALA A 93 16.52 21.25 33.77
N GLN A 94 17.52 20.86 34.60
CA GLN A 94 18.68 21.68 34.91
C GLN A 94 19.88 21.43 33.98
N ARG A 95 19.70 20.61 32.97
CA ARG A 95 20.80 20.23 32.09
C ARG A 95 21.22 21.35 31.15
N ASP A 96 22.53 21.49 30.94
CA ASP A 96 23.05 22.43 29.94
C ASP A 96 22.51 22.12 28.54
N GLY A 97 22.10 23.17 27.85
CA GLY A 97 21.50 23.05 26.52
C GLY A 97 20.00 22.90 26.53
N VAL A 98 19.33 22.61 27.64
CA VAL A 98 17.87 22.58 27.77
C VAL A 98 17.34 23.99 28.02
N ALA A 99 16.40 24.43 27.21
CA ALA A 99 15.68 25.68 27.42
C ALA A 99 14.44 25.47 28.30
N VAL A 100 13.65 24.46 27.99
CA VAL A 100 12.44 24.09 28.72
C VAL A 100 12.33 22.57 28.76
N ALA A 101 12.00 22.03 29.93
CA ALA A 101 11.60 20.64 30.11
C ALA A 101 10.16 20.59 30.60
N SER A 102 9.30 19.82 29.95
CA SER A 102 7.89 19.65 30.32
C SER A 102 7.62 18.17 30.65
N PRO A 103 7.21 17.87 31.89
CA PRO A 103 6.81 16.53 32.26
C PRO A 103 5.42 16.23 31.66
N VAL A 104 5.21 15.00 31.24
CA VAL A 104 3.94 14.53 30.65
C VAL A 104 3.58 13.20 31.28
N LEU A 105 2.31 13.10 31.71
CA LEU A 105 1.71 11.85 32.13
C LEU A 105 0.57 11.50 31.16
N GLU A 106 0.69 10.38 30.47
CA GLU A 106 -0.32 9.87 29.54
C GLU A 106 -1.15 8.79 30.22
N LEU A 107 -2.45 8.95 30.18
CA LEU A 107 -3.41 8.02 30.74
C LEU A 107 -4.46 7.64 29.69
N ASN A 108 -4.86 6.38 29.69
CA ASN A 108 -5.98 5.89 28.88
C ASN A 108 -7.09 5.48 29.83
N ALA A 109 -8.18 6.23 29.86
CA ALA A 109 -9.29 5.99 30.76
C ALA A 109 -10.53 5.53 30.00
N GLY A 110 -11.14 4.45 30.47
CA GLY A 110 -12.46 4.02 29.99
C GLY A 110 -13.55 5.00 30.46
N ILE A 111 -14.59 5.18 29.65
CA ILE A 111 -15.72 6.05 29.99
C ILE A 111 -16.73 5.23 30.81
N ALA A 112 -17.09 5.73 32.01
CA ALA A 112 -18.16 5.17 32.79
C ALA A 112 -19.47 5.90 32.42
N LYS A 113 -20.25 5.38 31.46
CA LYS A 113 -21.60 5.90 31.18
C LYS A 113 -22.53 5.52 32.37
N ALA A 114 -23.05 6.52 33.05
CA ALA A 114 -24.11 6.32 34.02
C ALA A 114 -25.40 5.96 33.25
N GLY A 115 -25.90 4.72 33.40
CA GLY A 115 -27.32 4.42 33.21
C GLY A 115 -27.77 3.55 32.05
N GLU A 116 -26.90 2.94 31.22
CA GLU A 116 -27.36 1.97 30.21
C GLU A 116 -26.82 0.57 30.47
N ARG A 117 -27.70 -0.30 30.99
CA ARG A 117 -27.52 -1.76 30.92
C ARG A 117 -27.72 -2.17 29.44
N GLY A 118 -26.68 -2.56 28.75
CA GLY A 118 -26.78 -3.30 27.48
C GLY A 118 -26.55 -2.49 26.22
N ALA A 119 -25.44 -1.81 26.12
CA ALA A 119 -24.87 -1.49 24.82
C ALA A 119 -23.39 -1.87 24.84
N ASP A 120 -22.97 -2.64 23.83
CA ASP A 120 -21.61 -2.99 23.52
C ASP A 120 -20.76 -1.73 23.17
N ASN A 121 -20.65 -0.82 24.10
CA ASN A 121 -19.74 0.30 24.06
C ASN A 121 -18.56 -0.01 24.99
N THR A 122 -17.82 -1.08 24.71
CA THR A 122 -16.39 -1.20 25.01
C THR A 122 -15.68 -0.14 24.17
N GLY A 123 -16.08 1.12 24.42
CA GLY A 123 -15.69 2.29 23.68
C GLY A 123 -14.19 2.47 23.74
N ALA A 124 -13.61 2.92 22.66
CA ALA A 124 -12.24 3.36 22.60
C ALA A 124 -11.91 4.23 23.83
N PRO A 125 -10.79 3.96 24.56
CA PRO A 125 -10.44 4.72 25.74
C PRO A 125 -10.23 6.19 25.39
N LEU A 126 -10.62 7.10 26.26
CA LEU A 126 -10.28 8.51 26.16
C LEU A 126 -8.81 8.68 26.55
N GLN A 127 -8.01 9.22 25.66
CA GLN A 127 -6.62 9.56 25.95
C GLN A 127 -6.57 10.88 26.73
N ILE A 128 -5.96 10.84 27.91
CA ILE A 128 -5.77 12.00 28.78
C ILE A 128 -4.29 12.34 28.79
N LEU A 129 -3.97 13.59 28.44
CA LEU A 129 -2.64 14.16 28.52
C LEU A 129 -2.59 15.08 29.73
N ALA A 130 -1.92 14.66 30.76
CA ALA A 130 -1.67 15.49 31.93
C ALA A 130 -0.34 16.22 31.74
N LEU A 131 -0.38 17.55 31.78
CA LEU A 131 0.68 18.46 31.39
C LEU A 131 0.92 19.50 32.48
N ASP A 132 2.16 19.98 32.59
CA ASP A 132 2.48 21.14 33.44
C ASP A 132 1.96 22.41 32.77
N VAL A 133 0.89 22.99 33.30
CA VAL A 133 0.22 24.18 32.75
C VAL A 133 1.16 25.37 32.57
N PHE A 134 2.21 25.50 33.42
CA PHE A 134 3.17 26.61 33.34
C PHE A 134 4.23 26.40 32.25
N ARG A 135 4.43 25.20 31.76
CA ARG A 135 5.50 24.84 30.82
C ARG A 135 5.00 24.41 29.45
N VAL A 136 3.79 23.86 29.40
CA VAL A 136 3.18 23.38 28.15
C VAL A 136 3.11 24.45 27.08
N GLY A 137 2.88 25.70 27.46
CA GLY A 137 2.79 26.82 26.51
C GLY A 137 4.05 27.05 25.67
N PHE A 138 5.22 26.67 26.19
CA PHE A 138 6.50 26.81 25.47
C PHE A 138 6.81 25.66 24.54
N ILE A 139 6.18 24.50 24.76
CA ILE A 139 6.42 23.28 23.98
C ILE A 139 5.21 22.92 23.12
N SER A 140 4.02 22.88 23.69
CA SER A 140 2.78 22.46 23.01
C SER A 140 1.64 23.48 23.23
N PRO A 141 1.73 24.70 22.65
CA PRO A 141 0.73 25.76 22.86
C PRO A 141 -0.68 25.36 22.40
N ASP A 142 -0.79 24.40 21.48
CA ASP A 142 -2.07 23.92 20.96
C ASP A 142 -2.84 23.04 21.97
N LEU A 143 -2.16 22.57 23.01
CA LEU A 143 -2.74 21.75 24.08
C LEU A 143 -3.15 22.57 25.31
N ILE A 144 -3.06 23.88 25.27
CA ILE A 144 -3.55 24.74 26.35
C ILE A 144 -5.09 24.75 26.31
N GLY A 145 -5.69 24.33 27.43
CA GLY A 145 -7.13 24.41 27.60
C GLY A 145 -7.62 25.86 27.70
N ALA A 146 -8.68 26.19 26.98
CA ALA A 146 -9.38 27.45 27.12
C ALA A 146 -10.50 27.27 28.16
N PRO A 147 -10.38 27.89 29.36
CA PRO A 147 -11.40 27.84 30.39
C PRO A 147 -12.67 28.58 29.95
N ALA A 148 -13.78 28.34 30.63
CA ALA A 148 -15.02 29.07 30.44
C ALA A 148 -14.83 30.56 30.78
N ASP A 149 -15.64 31.41 30.16
CA ASP A 149 -15.65 32.85 30.45
C ASP A 149 -15.91 33.08 31.96
N GLY A 150 -15.03 33.86 32.58
CA GLY A 150 -15.11 34.18 34.01
C GLY A 150 -14.43 33.18 34.98
N GLN A 151 -13.79 32.13 34.50
CA GLN A 151 -13.10 31.14 35.35
C GLN A 151 -11.63 30.90 34.91
N PRO A 152 -10.78 31.89 34.91
CA PRO A 152 -9.40 31.76 34.37
C PRO A 152 -8.51 30.78 35.13
N PHE A 153 -8.81 30.49 36.40
CA PHE A 153 -8.06 29.57 37.28
C PHE A 153 -8.49 28.10 37.14
N ASP A 154 -9.49 27.80 36.34
CA ASP A 154 -9.94 26.42 36.10
C ASP A 154 -8.86 25.53 35.51
N THR A 155 -7.85 26.11 34.85
CA THR A 155 -6.69 25.37 34.35
C THR A 155 -5.86 24.70 35.46
N LEU A 156 -5.95 25.20 36.70
CA LEU A 156 -5.25 24.66 37.88
C LEU A 156 -6.18 23.91 38.84
N ALA A 157 -7.49 23.84 38.55
CA ALA A 157 -8.44 23.14 39.40
C ALA A 157 -8.19 21.61 39.31
N ASP A 158 -8.25 20.96 40.48
CA ASP A 158 -7.92 19.55 40.61
C ASP A 158 -8.95 18.62 39.95
N ASP A 159 -10.18 19.09 39.72
CA ASP A 159 -11.26 18.37 39.06
C ASP A 159 -11.46 18.77 37.59
N ALA A 160 -10.69 19.72 37.09
CA ALA A 160 -10.88 20.28 35.76
C ALA A 160 -10.25 19.43 34.66
N ILE A 161 -11.02 19.17 33.60
CA ILE A 161 -10.56 18.53 32.37
C ILE A 161 -10.99 19.36 31.16
N PHE A 162 -10.09 19.51 30.19
CA PHE A 162 -10.33 20.19 28.93
C PHE A 162 -10.43 19.16 27.82
N LEU A 163 -11.53 19.17 27.09
CA LEU A 163 -11.78 18.20 26.04
C LEU A 163 -11.57 18.84 24.66
N SER A 164 -11.06 18.06 23.72
CA SER A 164 -11.06 18.49 22.32
C SER A 164 -12.50 18.58 21.79
N PRO A 165 -12.76 19.41 20.75
CA PRO A 165 -14.09 19.51 20.14
C PRO A 165 -14.65 18.16 19.70
N ALA A 166 -13.80 17.29 19.16
CA ALA A 166 -14.18 15.93 18.78
C ALA A 166 -14.53 15.03 19.97
N ALA A 167 -13.84 15.21 21.11
CA ALA A 167 -14.17 14.47 22.34
C ALA A 167 -15.49 14.96 22.94
N LEU A 168 -15.76 16.27 22.93
CA LEU A 168 -17.03 16.84 23.36
C LEU A 168 -18.22 16.30 22.55
N GLN A 169 -18.09 16.30 21.22
CA GLN A 169 -19.11 15.75 20.33
C GLN A 169 -19.30 14.24 20.50
N TRP A 170 -18.20 13.50 20.64
CA TRP A 170 -18.27 12.05 20.82
C TRP A 170 -18.92 11.62 22.12
N LEU A 171 -18.68 12.39 23.20
CA LEU A 171 -19.22 12.13 24.52
C LEU A 171 -20.59 12.74 24.73
N ASP A 172 -21.05 13.57 23.81
CA ASP A 172 -22.27 14.38 23.92
C ASP A 172 -22.30 15.19 25.24
N LEU A 173 -21.16 15.84 25.54
CA LEU A 173 -21.00 16.61 26.78
C LEU A 173 -20.90 18.11 26.47
N ALA A 174 -21.57 18.89 27.30
CA ALA A 174 -21.44 20.34 27.33
C ALA A 174 -20.37 20.77 28.36
N GLN A 175 -19.90 22.01 28.23
CA GLN A 175 -19.05 22.65 29.22
C GLN A 175 -19.77 22.71 30.58
N GLY A 176 -19.04 22.44 31.66
CA GLY A 176 -19.59 22.32 33.02
C GLY A 176 -20.12 20.93 33.38
N ALA A 177 -20.29 20.02 32.41
CA ALA A 177 -20.76 18.67 32.66
C ALA A 177 -19.72 17.85 33.46
N ARG A 178 -20.21 16.84 34.20
CA ARG A 178 -19.35 15.89 34.90
C ARG A 178 -19.11 14.66 34.08
N LEU A 179 -17.85 14.27 33.96
CA LEU A 179 -17.36 13.10 33.23
C LEU A 179 -16.81 12.09 34.25
N ALA A 180 -17.37 10.90 34.29
CA ALA A 180 -16.85 9.80 35.10
C ALA A 180 -15.96 8.89 34.25
N LEU A 181 -14.73 8.73 34.69
CA LEU A 181 -13.69 7.94 33.99
C LEU A 181 -13.30 6.74 34.85
N LYS A 182 -13.14 5.58 34.24
CA LYS A 182 -12.67 4.37 34.91
C LYS A 182 -11.12 4.42 35.04
N SER A 183 -10.62 4.30 36.25
CA SER A 183 -9.20 4.18 36.56
C SER A 183 -8.97 2.92 37.40
N GLY A 184 -8.43 1.87 36.81
CA GLY A 184 -8.30 0.58 37.49
C GLY A 184 -9.65 0.03 37.94
N THR A 185 -9.82 -0.21 39.23
CA THR A 185 -11.08 -0.68 39.87
C THR A 185 -11.99 0.47 40.30
N GLY A 186 -11.52 1.72 40.26
CA GLY A 186 -12.24 2.91 40.70
C GLY A 186 -12.83 3.75 39.56
N SER A 187 -13.60 4.78 39.91
CA SER A 187 -14.04 5.83 39.00
C SER A 187 -13.60 7.19 39.51
N VAL A 188 -13.12 8.02 38.59
CA VAL A 188 -12.69 9.40 38.82
C VAL A 188 -13.71 10.32 38.16
N ALA A 189 -14.34 11.19 38.96
CA ALA A 189 -15.26 12.20 38.45
C ALA A 189 -14.51 13.51 38.21
N LEU A 190 -14.57 14.01 36.96
CA LEU A 190 -13.96 15.26 36.53
C LEU A 190 -15.03 16.19 35.96
N ARG A 191 -14.77 17.49 36.03
CA ARG A 191 -15.64 18.54 35.49
C ARG A 191 -15.03 19.04 34.15
N VAL A 192 -15.83 19.09 33.09
CA VAL A 192 -15.44 19.67 31.80
C VAL A 192 -15.31 21.18 31.96
N ALA A 193 -14.11 21.68 32.21
CA ALA A 193 -13.85 23.09 32.49
C ALA A 193 -13.79 23.93 31.21
N GLY A 194 -13.53 23.34 30.07
CA GLY A 194 -13.43 24.05 28.81
C GLY A 194 -13.08 23.16 27.64
N SER A 195 -12.67 23.79 26.54
CA SER A 195 -12.30 23.10 25.32
C SER A 195 -10.86 23.40 24.89
N LEU A 196 -10.29 22.48 24.13
CA LEU A 196 -9.00 22.65 23.44
C LEU A 196 -9.26 23.29 22.07
N GLN A 197 -9.36 24.61 22.01
CA GLN A 197 -9.77 25.35 20.81
C GLN A 197 -8.83 25.13 19.62
N ARG A 198 -7.53 24.86 19.87
CA ARG A 198 -6.51 24.61 18.85
C ARG A 198 -6.26 23.13 18.56
N ALA A 199 -6.98 22.23 19.27
CA ALA A 199 -6.91 20.82 18.94
C ALA A 199 -7.45 20.57 17.55
N ARG A 200 -6.78 19.71 16.81
CA ARG A 200 -7.18 19.38 15.42
C ARG A 200 -8.54 18.70 15.38
N ALA A 201 -9.25 18.97 14.30
CA ALA A 201 -10.53 18.33 14.03
C ALA A 201 -10.36 16.80 14.06
N GLY A 202 -11.19 16.13 14.88
CA GLY A 202 -11.24 14.67 14.96
C GLY A 202 -10.38 14.03 16.05
N GLN A 203 -9.43 14.72 16.68
CA GLN A 203 -8.67 14.16 17.81
C GLN A 203 -9.54 14.08 19.06
N ARG A 204 -9.76 12.87 19.60
CA ARG A 204 -10.48 12.62 20.86
C ARG A 204 -9.50 12.58 22.02
N ILE A 205 -9.06 13.74 22.47
CA ILE A 205 -8.12 13.89 23.57
C ILE A 205 -8.70 14.77 24.67
N ALA A 206 -8.18 14.55 25.86
CA ALA A 206 -8.43 15.37 27.04
C ALA A 206 -7.11 15.87 27.60
N VAL A 207 -7.11 17.07 28.17
CA VAL A 207 -5.94 17.67 28.85
C VAL A 207 -6.37 18.08 30.25
N MET A 208 -5.47 17.87 31.21
CA MET A 208 -5.62 18.34 32.59
C MET A 208 -4.24 18.68 33.18
N ASP A 209 -4.25 19.35 34.33
CA ASP A 209 -3.02 19.62 35.06
C ASP A 209 -2.35 18.31 35.55
N ILE A 210 -1.01 18.24 35.47
CA ILE A 210 -0.26 17.05 35.81
C ILE A 210 -0.36 16.69 37.31
N GLY A 211 -0.33 17.67 38.19
CA GLY A 211 -0.47 17.44 39.62
C GLY A 211 -1.85 16.91 39.99
N ALA A 212 -2.88 17.49 39.38
CA ALA A 212 -4.26 17.02 39.52
C ALA A 212 -4.43 15.59 39.01
N ALA A 213 -3.85 15.26 37.85
CA ALA A 213 -3.89 13.92 37.28
C ALA A 213 -3.18 12.89 38.15
N GLN A 214 -1.96 13.21 38.60
CA GLN A 214 -1.19 12.32 39.48
C GLN A 214 -1.98 11.99 40.76
N TRP A 215 -2.64 13.01 41.34
CA TRP A 215 -3.45 12.83 42.54
C TRP A 215 -4.72 12.02 42.27
N ARG A 216 -5.53 12.43 41.30
CA ARG A 216 -6.83 11.84 41.00
C ARG A 216 -6.79 10.41 40.48
N PHE A 217 -5.72 10.07 39.74
CA PHE A 217 -5.56 8.74 39.14
C PHE A 217 -4.61 7.82 39.92
N ASP A 218 -4.24 8.21 41.15
CA ASP A 218 -3.32 7.45 42.02
C ASP A 218 -1.97 7.14 41.30
N LYS A 219 -1.36 8.18 40.70
CA LYS A 219 -0.11 8.12 39.97
C LYS A 219 0.90 9.14 40.49
N LEU A 220 0.87 9.42 41.80
CA LEU A 220 1.81 10.36 42.41
C LEU A 220 3.26 9.98 42.11
N GLY A 221 4.06 10.96 41.71
CA GLY A 221 5.45 10.78 41.38
C GLY A 221 5.73 9.96 40.12
N LYS A 222 4.72 9.78 39.23
CA LYS A 222 4.89 9.02 38.00
C LYS A 222 4.73 9.90 36.76
N LEU A 223 5.59 9.64 35.77
CA LEU A 223 5.59 10.29 34.46
C LEU A 223 5.59 9.22 33.36
N SER A 224 5.08 9.58 32.19
CA SER A 224 5.19 8.75 30.99
C SER A 224 6.37 9.18 30.11
N ARG A 225 6.61 10.50 30.05
CA ARG A 225 7.73 11.09 29.31
C ARG A 225 8.08 12.48 29.81
N VAL A 226 9.25 12.97 29.37
CA VAL A 226 9.66 14.37 29.53
C VAL A 226 10.02 14.92 28.16
N ASP A 227 9.32 15.98 27.75
CA ASP A 227 9.55 16.68 26.49
C ASP A 227 10.55 17.81 26.72
N LEU A 228 11.64 17.83 25.94
CA LEU A 228 12.74 18.80 26.06
C LEU A 228 12.77 19.71 24.84
N LYS A 229 12.80 21.02 25.08
CA LYS A 229 13.11 22.04 24.10
C LYS A 229 14.52 22.53 24.33
N LEU A 230 15.36 22.52 23.30
CA LEU A 230 16.76 22.91 23.42
C LEU A 230 16.95 24.43 23.24
N ARG A 231 18.04 24.95 23.78
CA ARG A 231 18.47 26.33 23.54
C ARG A 231 18.88 26.52 22.09
N HIS A 232 18.68 27.73 21.58
CA HIS A 232 19.06 28.06 20.21
C HIS A 232 20.57 27.80 20.00
N GLY A 233 20.91 27.13 18.90
CA GLY A 233 22.30 26.80 18.55
C GLY A 233 22.83 25.46 19.09
N VAL A 234 22.07 24.75 19.91
CA VAL A 234 22.46 23.39 20.36
C VAL A 234 22.21 22.38 19.23
N ASN A 235 23.21 21.60 18.89
CA ASN A 235 23.04 20.52 17.93
C ASN A 235 22.22 19.38 18.56
N ARG A 236 21.01 19.19 18.02
CA ARG A 236 20.04 18.23 18.55
C ARG A 236 20.55 16.78 18.56
N ASP A 237 21.17 16.33 17.46
CA ASP A 237 21.61 14.94 17.32
C ASP A 237 22.79 14.64 18.25
N ALA A 238 23.71 15.58 18.40
CA ALA A 238 24.82 15.47 19.36
C ALA A 238 24.32 15.49 20.80
N PHE A 239 23.34 16.33 21.13
CA PHE A 239 22.72 16.38 22.45
C PHE A 239 21.99 15.08 22.77
N GLN A 240 21.17 14.58 21.84
CA GLN A 240 20.44 13.31 21.98
C GLN A 240 21.40 12.14 22.23
N ALA A 241 22.47 12.01 21.43
CA ALA A 241 23.45 10.95 21.58
C ALA A 241 24.22 11.01 22.93
N THR A 242 24.49 12.22 23.40
CA THR A 242 25.17 12.41 24.71
C THR A 242 24.22 12.08 25.84
N LEU A 243 23.00 12.59 25.81
CA LEU A 243 21.96 12.33 26.81
C LEU A 243 21.63 10.83 26.89
N ALA A 244 21.54 10.14 25.76
CA ALA A 244 21.26 8.70 25.70
C ALA A 244 22.38 7.90 26.38
N ARG A 245 23.67 8.23 26.14
CA ARG A 245 24.82 7.56 26.78
C ARG A 245 24.85 7.77 28.30
N GLU A 246 24.57 8.98 28.75
CA GLU A 246 24.59 9.28 30.18
C GLU A 246 23.40 8.64 30.91
N LEU A 247 22.21 8.63 30.28
CA LEU A 247 21.06 7.92 30.84
C LEU A 247 21.28 6.42 30.90
N GLU A 248 21.88 5.83 29.87
CA GLU A 248 22.21 4.40 29.86
C GLU A 248 23.28 4.06 30.93
N ALA A 249 24.28 4.93 31.14
CA ALA A 249 25.28 4.75 32.17
C ALA A 249 24.73 4.87 33.61
N ARG A 250 23.77 5.80 33.83
CA ARG A 250 23.19 6.07 35.15
C ARG A 250 22.02 5.16 35.51
N TYR A 251 21.23 4.80 34.50
CA TYR A 251 20.00 3.99 34.61
C TYR A 251 19.92 2.96 33.50
N PRO A 252 20.76 1.90 33.53
CA PRO A 252 20.84 0.93 32.43
C PRO A 252 19.47 0.35 32.05
N GLY A 253 19.14 0.45 30.79
CA GLY A 253 17.96 -0.16 30.23
C GLY A 253 16.60 0.47 30.63
N ARG A 254 16.57 1.58 31.41
CA ARG A 254 15.31 2.15 31.94
C ARG A 254 14.71 3.22 31.05
N PHE A 255 15.51 3.98 30.33
CA PHE A 255 15.07 5.13 29.55
C PHE A 255 15.41 4.98 28.07
N ARG A 256 14.65 5.70 27.27
CA ARG A 256 14.88 5.88 25.85
C ARG A 256 14.90 7.38 25.55
N VAL A 257 15.86 7.80 24.75
CA VAL A 257 15.99 9.17 24.27
C VAL A 257 15.75 9.15 22.77
N GLY A 258 14.80 9.93 22.28
CA GLY A 258 14.44 9.99 20.87
C GLY A 258 13.92 11.36 20.48
N GLN A 259 13.61 11.51 19.21
CA GLN A 259 12.84 12.66 18.73
C GLN A 259 11.34 12.39 18.93
N PRO A 260 10.50 13.42 19.03
CA PRO A 260 9.04 13.24 19.14
C PRO A 260 8.43 12.46 17.98
N ASN A 261 9.12 12.41 16.83
CA ASN A 261 8.73 11.65 15.65
C ASN A 261 9.47 10.30 15.53
N ASP A 262 10.42 10.00 16.42
CA ASP A 262 11.08 8.71 16.41
C ASP A 262 10.07 7.63 16.82
N ASP A 263 9.73 6.82 15.87
CA ASP A 263 8.72 5.76 15.86
C ASP A 263 8.85 4.69 16.99
N ASN A 264 9.69 4.91 17.96
CA ASN A 264 10.03 3.91 18.96
C ASN A 264 8.99 3.71 20.08
N GLN A 265 8.09 4.66 20.32
CA GLN A 265 6.93 4.41 21.20
C GLN A 265 5.85 3.57 20.48
N ASN A 266 5.89 3.60 19.16
CA ASN A 266 4.97 2.88 18.31
C ASN A 266 5.48 1.52 17.81
N SER A 267 6.53 0.95 18.40
CA SER A 267 7.12 -0.30 17.88
C SER A 267 6.12 -1.45 17.77
N ARG A 268 5.10 -1.51 18.62
CA ARG A 268 4.00 -2.48 18.47
C ARG A 268 3.01 -2.04 17.38
N ASN A 269 2.64 -0.76 17.33
CA ASN A 269 1.74 -0.24 16.29
C ASN A 269 2.46 -0.10 14.94
N ASN A 270 3.76 0.17 14.93
CA ASN A 270 4.60 0.18 13.73
C ASN A 270 4.76 -1.21 13.12
N ASN A 271 4.87 -2.26 13.91
CA ASN A 271 4.93 -3.63 13.39
C ASN A 271 3.61 -4.03 12.72
N LEU A 272 2.47 -3.63 13.30
CA LEU A 272 1.16 -3.85 12.68
C LEU A 272 1.00 -2.99 11.42
N SER A 273 1.29 -1.69 11.48
CA SER A 273 1.20 -0.80 10.31
C SER A 273 2.23 -1.14 9.23
N ARG A 274 3.40 -1.67 9.62
CA ARG A 274 4.41 -2.20 8.69
C ARG A 274 3.92 -3.48 8.01
N ALA A 275 3.34 -4.42 8.75
CA ALA A 275 2.75 -5.63 8.19
C ALA A 275 1.61 -5.29 7.22
N TYR A 276 0.75 -4.32 7.56
CA TYR A 276 -0.29 -3.81 6.67
C TYR A 276 0.29 -3.20 5.39
N ARG A 277 1.31 -2.33 5.50
CA ARG A 277 1.98 -1.71 4.33
C ARG A 277 2.60 -2.76 3.42
N VAL A 278 3.33 -3.72 3.99
CA VAL A 278 3.93 -4.82 3.23
C VAL A 278 2.85 -5.61 2.50
N ASN A 279 1.79 -5.99 3.19
CA ASN A 279 0.68 -6.77 2.63
C ASN A 279 -0.05 -6.03 1.51
N LEU A 280 -0.34 -4.74 1.69
CA LEU A 280 -0.96 -3.89 0.67
C LEU A 280 -0.05 -3.66 -0.53
N THR A 281 1.27 -3.54 -0.31
CA THR A 281 2.25 -3.42 -1.41
C THR A 281 2.33 -4.71 -2.22
N VAL A 282 2.32 -5.88 -1.56
CA VAL A 282 2.24 -7.18 -2.25
C VAL A 282 0.99 -7.27 -3.10
N LEU A 283 -0.16 -6.87 -2.54
CA LEU A 283 -1.43 -6.88 -3.25
C LEU A 283 -1.40 -5.98 -4.50
N ALA A 284 -0.84 -4.77 -4.37
CA ALA A 284 -0.65 -3.84 -5.49
C ALA A 284 0.26 -4.45 -6.57
N LEU A 285 1.35 -5.12 -6.16
CA LEU A 285 2.26 -5.79 -7.08
C LEU A 285 1.57 -6.95 -7.83
N VAL A 286 0.80 -7.78 -7.13
CA VAL A 286 0.05 -8.89 -7.74
C VAL A 286 -1.01 -8.35 -8.71
N ALA A 287 -1.70 -7.26 -8.36
CA ALA A 287 -2.67 -6.62 -9.26
C ALA A 287 -2.00 -6.07 -10.52
N LEU A 288 -0.85 -5.40 -10.38
CA LEU A 288 -0.05 -4.90 -11.50
C LEU A 288 0.43 -6.05 -12.39
N PHE A 289 0.89 -7.15 -11.79
CA PHE A 289 1.33 -8.34 -12.52
C PHE A 289 0.17 -9.02 -13.27
N THR A 290 -1.00 -9.10 -12.66
CA THR A 290 -2.22 -9.61 -13.32
C THR A 290 -2.58 -8.75 -14.53
N GLY A 291 -2.49 -7.42 -14.40
CA GLY A 291 -2.63 -6.50 -15.52
C GLY A 291 -1.62 -6.76 -16.64
N ALA A 292 -0.33 -6.96 -16.29
CA ALA A 292 0.73 -7.32 -17.23
C ALA A 292 0.42 -8.60 -18.00
N PHE A 293 -0.03 -9.63 -17.29
CA PHE A 293 -0.39 -10.90 -17.90
C PHE A 293 -1.59 -10.81 -18.83
N LEU A 294 -2.60 -10.03 -18.49
CA LEU A 294 -3.75 -9.78 -19.36
C LEU A 294 -3.33 -9.05 -20.64
N VAL A 295 -2.42 -8.07 -20.55
CA VAL A 295 -1.83 -7.40 -21.72
C VAL A 295 -1.06 -8.40 -22.57
N PHE A 296 -0.19 -9.19 -21.96
CA PHE A 296 0.55 -10.25 -22.65
C PHE A 296 -0.39 -11.21 -23.38
N SER A 297 -1.41 -11.72 -22.69
CA SER A 297 -2.37 -12.68 -23.23
C SER A 297 -3.14 -12.10 -24.43
N THR A 298 -3.64 -10.86 -24.31
CA THR A 298 -4.35 -10.17 -25.39
C THR A 298 -3.46 -9.88 -26.58
N GLN A 299 -2.22 -9.46 -26.36
CA GLN A 299 -1.25 -9.17 -27.40
C GLN A 299 -0.73 -10.45 -28.08
N ALA A 300 -0.46 -11.51 -27.31
CA ALA A 300 -0.07 -12.80 -27.88
C ALA A 300 -1.11 -13.34 -28.85
N LEU A 301 -2.39 -13.31 -28.44
CA LEU A 301 -3.50 -13.73 -29.29
C LEU A 301 -3.63 -12.84 -30.54
N SER A 302 -3.43 -11.52 -30.40
CA SER A 302 -3.40 -10.57 -31.50
C SER A 302 -2.33 -10.92 -32.54
N VAL A 303 -1.10 -11.13 -32.08
CA VAL A 303 0.04 -11.46 -32.94
C VAL A 303 -0.20 -12.78 -33.68
N ILE A 304 -0.70 -13.81 -32.98
CA ILE A 304 -1.01 -15.09 -33.58
C ILE A 304 -2.03 -14.93 -34.71
N ARG A 305 -3.12 -14.22 -34.49
CA ARG A 305 -4.18 -13.99 -35.50
C ARG A 305 -3.72 -13.16 -36.70
N ARG A 306 -2.76 -12.24 -36.49
CA ARG A 306 -2.24 -11.35 -37.54
C ARG A 306 -0.96 -11.86 -38.18
N ARG A 307 -0.52 -13.08 -37.88
CA ARG A 307 0.74 -13.67 -38.35
C ARG A 307 0.87 -13.68 -39.87
N SER A 308 -0.21 -14.00 -40.59
CA SER A 308 -0.25 -13.96 -42.06
C SER A 308 -0.10 -12.55 -42.62
N GLN A 309 -0.71 -11.54 -41.98
CA GLN A 309 -0.55 -10.13 -42.35
C GLN A 309 0.90 -9.65 -42.13
N PHE A 310 1.52 -10.02 -41.01
CA PHE A 310 2.91 -9.70 -40.73
C PHE A 310 3.87 -10.38 -41.73
N ALA A 311 3.58 -11.63 -42.10
CA ALA A 311 4.34 -12.33 -43.15
C ALA A 311 4.22 -11.62 -44.50
N LEU A 312 3.02 -11.17 -44.89
CA LEU A 312 2.80 -10.42 -46.12
C LEU A 312 3.57 -9.09 -46.12
N LEU A 313 3.49 -8.32 -45.04
CA LEU A 313 4.23 -7.06 -44.90
C LEU A 313 5.75 -7.26 -45.02
N ARG A 314 6.27 -8.37 -44.52
CA ARG A 314 7.69 -8.73 -44.64
C ARG A 314 8.08 -9.12 -46.08
N VAL A 315 7.19 -9.81 -46.80
CA VAL A 315 7.41 -10.11 -48.22
C VAL A 315 7.40 -8.82 -49.06
N LEU A 316 6.56 -7.84 -48.68
CA LEU A 316 6.52 -6.52 -49.28
C LEU A 316 7.72 -5.61 -48.90
N GLY A 317 8.68 -6.13 -48.12
CA GLY A 317 9.93 -5.42 -47.83
C GLY A 317 10.01 -4.75 -46.46
N MET A 318 9.02 -4.98 -45.55
CA MET A 318 9.10 -4.45 -44.19
C MET A 318 10.22 -5.16 -43.40
N GLU A 319 11.11 -4.40 -42.79
CA GLU A 319 12.20 -4.91 -41.97
C GLU A 319 11.70 -5.47 -40.63
N ARG A 320 12.44 -6.43 -40.04
CA ARG A 320 12.13 -7.03 -38.73
C ARG A 320 12.02 -5.98 -37.62
N GLY A 321 12.94 -5.01 -37.61
CA GLY A 321 12.98 -3.92 -36.63
C GLY A 321 11.74 -3.01 -36.71
N SER A 322 11.27 -2.72 -37.91
CA SER A 322 10.09 -1.92 -38.17
C SER A 322 8.83 -2.61 -37.67
N LEU A 323 8.69 -3.92 -37.87
CA LEU A 323 7.59 -4.73 -37.37
C LEU A 323 7.58 -4.78 -35.83
N LEU A 324 8.75 -5.04 -35.22
CA LEU A 324 8.92 -5.03 -33.77
C LEU A 324 8.49 -3.69 -33.16
N ARG A 325 8.99 -2.59 -33.74
CA ARG A 325 8.65 -1.23 -33.31
C ARG A 325 7.15 -0.95 -33.44
N GLN A 326 6.50 -1.44 -34.49
CA GLN A 326 5.07 -1.27 -34.71
C GLN A 326 4.25 -1.93 -33.60
N VAL A 327 4.53 -3.19 -33.26
CA VAL A 327 3.82 -3.92 -32.19
C VAL A 327 4.10 -3.30 -30.83
N LEU A 328 5.32 -2.84 -30.57
CA LEU A 328 5.66 -2.15 -29.33
C LEU A 328 4.98 -0.79 -29.22
N LEU A 329 4.84 -0.03 -30.32
CA LEU A 329 4.09 1.24 -30.33
C LEU A 329 2.59 1.02 -30.08
N GLU A 330 2.03 -0.07 -30.58
CA GLU A 330 0.64 -0.47 -30.28
C GLU A 330 0.49 -0.73 -28.78
N GLY A 331 1.38 -1.53 -28.18
CA GLY A 331 1.40 -1.78 -26.75
C GLY A 331 1.65 -0.51 -25.92
N ALA A 332 2.56 0.36 -26.37
CA ALA A 332 2.83 1.62 -25.70
C ALA A 332 1.60 2.55 -25.69
N SER A 333 0.88 2.64 -26.81
CA SER A 333 -0.33 3.47 -26.90
C SER A 333 -1.44 2.98 -25.97
N LEU A 334 -1.65 1.65 -25.86
CA LEU A 334 -2.56 1.05 -24.90
C LEU A 334 -2.08 1.31 -23.46
N GLY A 335 -0.76 1.22 -23.23
CA GLY A 335 -0.12 1.50 -21.96
C GLY A 335 -0.32 2.93 -21.47
N VAL A 336 -0.13 3.91 -22.35
CA VAL A 336 -0.32 5.34 -22.04
C VAL A 336 -1.76 5.63 -21.65
N VAL A 337 -2.71 5.17 -22.47
CA VAL A 337 -4.14 5.40 -22.19
C VAL A 337 -4.58 4.66 -20.93
N GLY A 338 -4.19 3.38 -20.79
CA GLY A 338 -4.51 2.57 -19.62
C GLY A 338 -3.93 3.12 -18.33
N ALA A 339 -2.64 3.54 -18.34
CA ALA A 339 -1.99 4.12 -17.17
C ALA A 339 -2.60 5.48 -16.78
N ALA A 340 -2.91 6.34 -17.74
CA ALA A 340 -3.57 7.63 -17.47
C ALA A 340 -4.96 7.45 -16.85
N LEU A 341 -5.77 6.57 -17.42
CA LEU A 341 -7.09 6.20 -16.86
C LEU A 341 -6.93 5.53 -15.48
N GLY A 342 -5.90 4.70 -15.31
CA GLY A 342 -5.59 4.05 -14.05
C GLY A 342 -5.25 5.04 -12.93
N ILE A 343 -4.46 6.09 -13.23
CA ILE A 343 -4.15 7.14 -12.26
C ILE A 343 -5.41 7.92 -11.87
N ALA A 344 -6.23 8.30 -12.84
CA ALA A 344 -7.48 9.01 -12.58
C ALA A 344 -8.45 8.16 -11.74
N ALA A 345 -8.65 6.90 -12.11
CA ALA A 345 -9.48 5.96 -11.37
C ALA A 345 -8.91 5.64 -9.99
N GLY A 346 -7.58 5.52 -9.86
CA GLY A 346 -6.90 5.28 -8.58
C GLY A 346 -7.06 6.43 -7.59
N TYR A 347 -6.95 7.66 -8.08
CA TYR A 347 -7.22 8.85 -7.26
C TYR A 347 -8.69 8.89 -6.80
N ALA A 348 -9.64 8.65 -7.71
CA ALA A 348 -11.06 8.59 -7.38
C ALA A 348 -11.36 7.47 -6.37
N LEU A 349 -10.77 6.29 -6.55
CA LEU A 349 -10.93 5.14 -5.65
C LEU A 349 -10.38 5.46 -4.25
N ALA A 350 -9.21 6.08 -4.17
CA ALA A 350 -8.62 6.51 -2.90
C ALA A 350 -9.50 7.55 -2.21
N ALA A 351 -10.01 8.54 -2.95
CA ALA A 351 -10.89 9.56 -2.42
C ALA A 351 -12.20 8.98 -1.87
N VAL A 352 -12.81 8.06 -2.61
CA VAL A 352 -14.03 7.35 -2.18
C VAL A 352 -13.75 6.47 -0.96
N ALA A 353 -12.67 5.68 -0.99
CA ALA A 353 -12.30 4.80 0.12
C ALA A 353 -12.06 5.59 1.41
N LEU A 354 -11.32 6.70 1.35
CA LEU A 354 -11.06 7.54 2.52
C LEU A 354 -12.32 8.26 3.03
N ARG A 355 -13.26 8.61 2.16
CA ARG A 355 -14.56 9.17 2.58
C ARG A 355 -15.43 8.17 3.34
N PHE A 356 -15.48 6.92 2.89
CA PHE A 356 -16.36 5.91 3.50
C PHE A 356 -15.72 5.15 4.65
N PHE A 357 -14.40 4.90 4.60
CA PHE A 357 -13.67 4.09 5.57
C PHE A 357 -12.64 4.90 6.38
N GLY A 358 -12.42 6.17 6.04
CA GLY A 358 -11.34 6.99 6.60
C GLY A 358 -11.49 7.32 8.09
N GLY A 359 -12.67 7.12 8.67
CA GLY A 359 -12.93 7.45 10.08
C GLY A 359 -12.23 6.55 11.10
N ASP A 360 -11.61 5.43 10.68
CA ASP A 360 -11.02 4.45 11.61
C ASP A 360 -9.70 3.83 11.10
N LEU A 361 -8.93 4.55 10.29
CA LEU A 361 -7.62 4.08 9.78
C LEU A 361 -6.55 3.94 10.88
N GLY A 362 -6.81 4.40 12.09
CA GLY A 362 -5.88 4.40 13.22
C GLY A 362 -6.28 3.48 14.37
N ALA A 363 -7.02 2.39 14.14
CA ALA A 363 -7.41 1.42 15.17
C ALA A 363 -8.06 2.10 16.42
N GLY A 364 -8.96 3.05 16.19
CA GLY A 364 -9.68 3.76 17.25
C GLY A 364 -8.96 4.94 17.91
N TYR A 365 -7.64 5.12 17.67
CA TYR A 365 -6.88 6.22 18.25
C TYR A 365 -7.22 7.60 17.65
N PHE A 366 -7.73 7.63 16.41
CA PHE A 366 -8.05 8.86 15.69
C PHE A 366 -9.46 8.83 15.08
N ALA A 367 -10.39 8.20 15.76
CA ALA A 367 -11.78 8.15 15.31
C ALA A 367 -12.34 9.57 15.17
N GLY A 368 -12.68 9.96 13.93
CA GLY A 368 -13.24 11.28 13.62
C GLY A 368 -12.38 12.18 12.73
N VAL A 369 -11.09 11.85 12.52
CA VAL A 369 -10.24 12.55 11.54
C VAL A 369 -10.53 12.00 10.16
N GLN A 370 -10.92 12.86 9.21
CA GLN A 370 -11.09 12.47 7.81
C GLN A 370 -9.77 12.75 7.07
N PRO A 371 -8.95 11.71 6.78
CA PRO A 371 -7.73 11.90 6.04
C PRO A 371 -8.03 12.41 4.64
N GLN A 372 -7.35 13.48 4.24
CA GLN A 372 -7.51 14.04 2.90
C GLN A 372 -6.51 13.42 1.94
N VAL A 373 -7.01 13.03 0.76
CA VAL A 373 -6.15 12.55 -0.33
C VAL A 373 -5.32 13.72 -0.85
N GLN A 374 -4.00 13.63 -0.69
CA GLN A 374 -3.07 14.56 -1.34
C GLN A 374 -2.55 13.93 -2.63
N PHE A 375 -2.70 14.63 -3.75
CA PHE A 375 -2.14 14.18 -5.02
C PHE A 375 -0.61 14.34 -4.99
N THR A 376 0.11 13.23 -5.16
CA THR A 376 1.57 13.20 -5.22
C THR A 376 2.04 13.01 -6.66
N PRO A 377 2.55 14.08 -7.34
CA PRO A 377 2.94 14.01 -8.77
C PRO A 377 4.03 12.97 -9.04
N VAL A 378 4.99 12.84 -8.11
CA VAL A 378 6.09 11.88 -8.22
C VAL A 378 5.55 10.44 -8.22
N ALA A 379 4.66 10.11 -7.30
CA ALA A 379 4.04 8.78 -7.27
C ALA A 379 3.19 8.52 -8.53
N ALA A 380 2.41 9.51 -8.98
CA ALA A 380 1.64 9.40 -10.21
C ALA A 380 2.55 9.10 -11.42
N PHE A 381 3.70 9.78 -11.53
CA PHE A 381 4.68 9.51 -12.59
C PHE A 381 5.28 8.10 -12.48
N VAL A 382 5.62 7.64 -11.27
CA VAL A 382 6.17 6.29 -11.04
C VAL A 382 5.14 5.22 -11.46
N TYR A 383 3.88 5.34 -11.02
CA TYR A 383 2.84 4.38 -11.39
C TYR A 383 2.47 4.46 -12.88
N PHE A 384 2.55 5.64 -13.51
CA PHE A 384 2.42 5.78 -14.95
C PHE A 384 3.53 5.03 -15.70
N ALA A 385 4.77 5.24 -15.28
CA ALA A 385 5.94 4.57 -15.87
C ALA A 385 5.88 3.04 -15.67
N LEU A 386 5.42 2.58 -14.49
CA LEU A 386 5.19 1.16 -14.22
C LEU A 386 4.11 0.58 -15.14
N GLY A 387 2.97 1.25 -15.29
CA GLY A 387 1.90 0.81 -16.19
C GLY A 387 2.34 0.74 -17.66
N LEU A 388 3.08 1.75 -18.11
CA LEU A 388 3.68 1.77 -19.46
C LEU A 388 4.73 0.65 -19.61
N GLY A 389 5.59 0.47 -18.62
CA GLY A 389 6.61 -0.59 -18.60
C GLY A 389 6.00 -1.99 -18.67
N VAL A 390 4.95 -2.22 -17.90
CA VAL A 390 4.17 -3.47 -17.90
C VAL A 390 3.54 -3.73 -19.27
N ALA A 391 2.96 -2.70 -19.90
CA ALA A 391 2.39 -2.82 -21.23
C ALA A 391 3.45 -3.18 -22.28
N LEU A 392 4.63 -2.53 -22.22
CA LEU A 392 5.75 -2.81 -23.12
C LEU A 392 6.32 -4.21 -22.92
N LEU A 393 6.52 -4.63 -21.66
CA LEU A 393 7.01 -5.99 -21.33
C LEU A 393 6.00 -7.06 -21.76
N GLY A 394 4.69 -6.82 -21.53
CA GLY A 394 3.64 -7.72 -22.01
C GLY A 394 3.61 -7.89 -23.52
N CYS A 395 3.95 -6.82 -24.27
CA CYS A 395 4.02 -6.87 -25.73
C CYS A 395 5.35 -7.38 -26.28
N ALA A 396 6.43 -7.36 -25.50
CA ALA A 396 7.79 -7.63 -25.99
C ALA A 396 7.95 -9.06 -26.53
N ALA A 397 7.48 -10.07 -25.81
CA ALA A 397 7.59 -11.46 -26.22
C ALA A 397 6.79 -11.75 -27.52
N PRO A 398 5.50 -11.38 -27.64
CA PRO A 398 4.75 -11.51 -28.87
C PRO A 398 5.36 -10.74 -30.04
N ALA A 399 5.86 -9.52 -29.79
CA ALA A 399 6.51 -8.68 -30.80
C ALA A 399 7.78 -9.31 -31.37
N LEU A 400 8.62 -9.87 -30.47
CA LEU A 400 9.85 -10.59 -30.87
C LEU A 400 9.52 -11.85 -31.68
N GLU A 401 8.47 -12.56 -31.31
CA GLU A 401 8.02 -13.73 -32.04
C GLU A 401 7.51 -13.38 -33.43
N ALA A 402 6.67 -12.33 -33.55
CA ALA A 402 6.21 -11.80 -34.83
C ALA A 402 7.39 -11.42 -35.75
N ALA A 403 8.40 -10.72 -35.20
CA ALA A 403 9.56 -10.29 -35.94
C ALA A 403 10.47 -11.45 -36.38
N ARG A 404 10.52 -12.55 -35.64
CA ARG A 404 11.34 -13.74 -35.95
C ARG A 404 10.66 -14.74 -36.87
N ALA A 405 9.35 -14.67 -37.07
CA ALA A 405 8.60 -15.62 -37.89
C ALA A 405 9.13 -15.62 -39.35
N ALA A 406 9.38 -16.81 -39.91
CA ALA A 406 9.81 -16.96 -41.29
C ALA A 406 8.60 -16.75 -42.22
N PRO A 407 8.68 -15.79 -43.19
CA PRO A 407 7.52 -15.47 -44.04
C PRO A 407 7.00 -16.66 -44.85
N ALA A 408 7.90 -17.48 -45.38
CA ALA A 408 7.54 -18.66 -46.18
C ALA A 408 6.74 -19.70 -45.42
N ILE A 409 7.05 -19.93 -44.14
CA ILE A 409 6.33 -20.88 -43.29
C ILE A 409 4.97 -20.30 -42.88
N ALA A 410 4.92 -19.00 -42.60
CA ALA A 410 3.69 -18.35 -42.16
C ALA A 410 2.63 -18.23 -43.27
N LEU A 411 3.05 -18.20 -44.53
CA LEU A 411 2.14 -18.19 -45.71
C LEU A 411 1.72 -19.60 -46.11
N LYS A 412 2.56 -20.62 -45.89
CA LYS A 412 2.32 -22.00 -46.35
C LYS A 412 1.54 -22.83 -45.33
N SER A 413 1.68 -22.53 -44.02
CA SER A 413 1.04 -23.28 -42.96
C SER A 413 -0.20 -22.56 -42.47
N GLY A 414 -1.38 -23.07 -42.84
CA GLY A 414 -2.64 -22.78 -42.12
C GLY A 414 -2.67 -23.38 -40.70
N SER A 415 -1.54 -23.89 -40.17
CA SER A 415 -1.46 -24.60 -38.89
C SER A 415 -1.03 -23.64 -37.78
N GLU A 416 -1.93 -23.35 -36.89
CA GLU A 416 -1.72 -22.66 -35.61
C GLU A 416 -0.76 -23.42 -34.67
N GLU A 417 -0.39 -24.65 -35.00
CA GLU A 417 0.30 -25.60 -34.12
C GLU A 417 1.81 -25.37 -33.95
N ALA A 418 2.47 -24.70 -34.89
CA ALA A 418 3.95 -24.61 -34.90
C ALA A 418 4.55 -23.63 -33.86
N VAL A 419 3.75 -22.71 -33.30
CA VAL A 419 4.22 -21.63 -32.43
C VAL A 419 4.24 -22.06 -30.96
N THR A 420 3.27 -22.86 -30.55
CA THR A 420 3.11 -23.27 -29.16
C THR A 420 4.15 -24.31 -28.71
N THR A 421 4.75 -25.06 -29.64
CA THR A 421 5.75 -26.09 -29.34
C THR A 421 7.12 -25.52 -28.92
N ARG A 422 7.46 -24.28 -29.29
CA ARG A 422 8.73 -23.66 -28.87
C ARG A 422 8.68 -23.04 -27.47
N LEU A 423 7.52 -22.61 -26.98
CA LEU A 423 7.29 -22.17 -25.60
C LEU A 423 7.23 -23.36 -24.61
N ALA A 424 7.22 -24.58 -25.11
CA ALA A 424 7.07 -25.81 -24.33
C ALA A 424 8.38 -26.32 -23.67
N LYS A 425 9.43 -25.51 -23.55
CA LYS A 425 10.58 -25.89 -22.72
C LYS A 425 10.22 -25.71 -21.25
N THR A 426 10.18 -26.81 -20.49
CA THR A 426 9.83 -26.84 -19.05
C THR A 426 10.87 -26.16 -18.18
N TRP A 427 12.12 -26.21 -18.59
CA TRP A 427 13.24 -25.79 -17.77
C TRP A 427 13.21 -24.29 -17.35
N PRO A 428 12.83 -23.30 -18.19
CA PRO A 428 12.80 -21.91 -17.75
C PRO A 428 11.72 -21.67 -16.68
N ALA A 429 10.56 -22.34 -16.81
CA ALA A 429 9.50 -22.26 -15.81
C ALA A 429 9.95 -22.84 -14.46
N LEU A 430 10.60 -24.02 -14.49
CA LEU A 430 11.16 -24.66 -13.31
C LEU A 430 12.31 -23.84 -12.71
N ALA A 431 13.15 -23.24 -13.54
CA ALA A 431 14.22 -22.34 -13.08
C ALA A 431 13.65 -21.10 -12.38
N CYS A 432 12.57 -20.47 -12.91
CA CYS A 432 11.90 -19.37 -12.25
C CYS A 432 11.30 -19.81 -10.88
N LEU A 433 10.68 -20.97 -10.80
CA LEU A 433 10.11 -21.49 -9.55
C LEU A 433 11.21 -21.82 -8.53
N ALA A 434 12.30 -22.44 -8.96
CA ALA A 434 13.44 -22.75 -8.08
C ALA A 434 14.11 -21.45 -7.56
N LEU A 435 14.29 -20.46 -8.45
CA LEU A 435 14.84 -19.16 -8.08
C LEU A 435 13.89 -18.39 -7.14
N ALA A 436 12.58 -18.47 -7.36
CA ALA A 436 11.57 -17.92 -6.45
C ALA A 436 11.68 -18.54 -5.05
N GLY A 437 11.80 -19.88 -4.98
CA GLY A 437 12.01 -20.60 -3.72
C GLY A 437 13.32 -20.20 -3.02
N ALA A 438 14.41 -20.06 -3.76
CA ALA A 438 15.69 -19.61 -3.22
C ALA A 438 15.63 -18.17 -2.68
N LEU A 439 14.99 -17.26 -3.41
CA LEU A 439 14.83 -15.86 -2.99
C LEU A 439 13.90 -15.72 -1.78
N ALA A 440 12.90 -16.58 -1.64
CA ALA A 440 11.99 -16.57 -0.50
C ALA A 440 12.69 -16.93 0.83
N LEU A 441 13.82 -17.64 0.78
CA LEU A 441 14.62 -18.01 1.95
C LEU A 441 15.64 -16.94 2.36
N LEU A 442 15.85 -15.90 1.52
CA LEU A 442 16.81 -14.84 1.83
C LEU A 442 16.23 -13.84 2.83
N PRO A 443 17.07 -13.35 3.78
CA PRO A 443 16.63 -12.34 4.75
C PRO A 443 16.31 -11.00 4.06
N PRO A 444 15.47 -10.14 4.66
CA PRO A 444 15.16 -8.82 4.12
C PRO A 444 16.40 -7.93 4.09
N VAL A 445 16.57 -7.16 3.02
CA VAL A 445 17.66 -6.18 2.85
C VAL A 445 17.12 -4.79 3.13
N PHE A 446 17.83 -3.99 3.94
CA PHE A 446 17.42 -2.65 4.38
C PHE A 446 15.99 -2.62 4.96
N GLU A 447 15.65 -3.66 5.72
CA GLU A 447 14.31 -3.83 6.32
C GLU A 447 13.15 -3.92 5.29
N LEU A 448 13.42 -3.92 4.01
CA LEU A 448 12.43 -4.13 2.93
C LEU A 448 12.49 -5.57 2.43
N PRO A 449 11.36 -6.27 2.32
CA PRO A 449 11.31 -7.65 1.81
C PRO A 449 11.41 -7.70 0.27
N LEU A 450 12.45 -7.04 -0.30
CA LEU A 450 12.65 -6.95 -1.76
C LEU A 450 12.77 -8.34 -2.41
N PHE A 451 13.48 -9.25 -1.75
CA PHE A 451 13.59 -10.64 -2.22
C PHE A 451 12.26 -11.37 -2.19
N GLY A 452 11.40 -11.10 -1.19
CA GLY A 452 10.04 -11.65 -1.14
C GLY A 452 9.18 -11.16 -2.30
N TYR A 453 9.26 -9.88 -2.67
CA TYR A 453 8.53 -9.34 -3.83
C TYR A 453 9.00 -9.96 -5.14
N LEU A 454 10.32 -10.09 -5.31
CA LEU A 454 10.89 -10.72 -6.49
C LEU A 454 10.55 -12.22 -6.55
N ALA A 455 10.54 -12.90 -5.41
CA ALA A 455 10.12 -14.30 -5.29
C ALA A 455 8.67 -14.49 -5.72
N ILE A 456 7.73 -13.64 -5.27
CA ILE A 456 6.32 -13.68 -5.68
C ILE A 456 6.18 -13.45 -7.20
N ALA A 457 6.88 -12.46 -7.75
CA ALA A 457 6.86 -12.18 -9.19
C ALA A 457 7.38 -13.39 -10.01
N LEU A 458 8.50 -13.96 -9.61
CA LEU A 458 9.09 -15.14 -10.27
C LEU A 458 8.22 -16.39 -10.12
N LEU A 459 7.58 -16.58 -8.96
CA LEU A 459 6.64 -17.69 -8.73
C LEU A 459 5.44 -17.57 -9.68
N LEU A 460 4.87 -16.39 -9.82
CA LEU A 460 3.74 -16.15 -10.74
C LEU A 460 4.17 -16.35 -12.20
N ILE A 461 5.33 -15.82 -12.61
CA ILE A 461 5.88 -16.01 -13.97
C ILE A 461 6.12 -17.51 -14.23
N GLY A 462 6.76 -18.19 -13.31
CA GLY A 462 7.04 -19.63 -13.41
C GLY A 462 5.78 -20.49 -13.47
N ALA A 463 4.80 -20.20 -12.61
CA ALA A 463 3.52 -20.90 -12.58
C ALA A 463 2.74 -20.71 -13.90
N ILE A 464 2.66 -19.47 -14.41
CA ILE A 464 2.00 -19.17 -15.69
C ILE A 464 2.73 -19.84 -16.87
N ALA A 465 4.06 -19.80 -16.89
CA ALA A 465 4.86 -20.45 -17.93
C ALA A 465 4.72 -21.99 -17.90
N LEU A 466 4.40 -22.57 -16.75
CA LEU A 466 4.15 -23.99 -16.58
C LEU A 466 2.74 -24.41 -17.04
N MET A 467 1.76 -23.48 -17.07
CA MET A 467 0.35 -23.79 -17.37
C MET A 467 0.11 -24.50 -18.70
N PRO A 468 0.72 -24.14 -19.83
CA PRO A 468 0.52 -24.86 -21.09
C PRO A 468 0.93 -26.34 -21.00
N GLN A 469 1.93 -26.64 -20.21
CA GLN A 469 2.45 -27.99 -20.03
C GLN A 469 1.57 -28.81 -19.08
N LEU A 470 1.13 -28.19 -17.97
CA LEU A 470 0.15 -28.80 -17.07
C LEU A 470 -1.14 -29.11 -17.83
N ALA A 471 -1.63 -28.16 -18.63
CA ALA A 471 -2.80 -28.38 -19.49
C ALA A 471 -2.57 -29.57 -20.45
N ALA A 472 -1.40 -29.63 -21.11
CA ALA A 472 -1.08 -30.72 -22.02
C ALA A 472 -1.00 -32.10 -21.30
N VAL A 473 -0.45 -32.13 -20.09
CA VAL A 473 -0.40 -33.37 -19.28
C VAL A 473 -1.81 -33.78 -18.87
N VAL A 474 -2.59 -32.86 -18.32
CA VAL A 474 -3.96 -33.14 -17.87
C VAL A 474 -4.85 -33.61 -19.02
N PHE A 475 -4.84 -32.91 -20.16
CA PHE A 475 -5.65 -33.31 -21.29
C PHE A 475 -5.18 -34.62 -21.91
N ARG A 476 -3.88 -34.90 -21.97
CA ARG A 476 -3.37 -36.20 -22.39
C ARG A 476 -3.77 -37.33 -21.44
N LEU A 477 -3.73 -37.06 -20.13
CA LEU A 477 -4.16 -38.03 -19.14
C LEU A 477 -5.67 -38.32 -19.24
N LEU A 478 -6.47 -37.25 -19.33
CA LEU A 478 -7.92 -37.36 -19.54
C LEU A 478 -8.26 -38.13 -20.82
N ASN A 479 -7.58 -37.81 -21.91
CA ASN A 479 -7.77 -38.55 -23.18
C ASN A 479 -7.39 -40.04 -23.06
N ARG A 480 -6.28 -40.34 -22.36
CA ARG A 480 -5.89 -41.74 -22.10
C ARG A 480 -6.89 -42.48 -21.21
N LEU A 481 -7.40 -41.82 -20.16
CA LEU A 481 -8.42 -42.40 -19.28
C LEU A 481 -9.74 -42.60 -20.04
N TRP A 482 -10.14 -41.62 -20.85
CA TRP A 482 -11.35 -41.69 -21.67
C TRP A 482 -11.29 -42.86 -22.68
N LEU A 483 -10.17 -43.03 -23.36
CA LEU A 483 -9.99 -44.13 -24.33
C LEU A 483 -10.01 -45.53 -23.68
N ARG A 484 -9.81 -45.63 -22.35
CA ARG A 484 -9.92 -46.88 -21.60
C ARG A 484 -11.35 -47.22 -21.19
N THR A 485 -12.28 -46.31 -21.33
CA THR A 485 -13.69 -46.53 -20.96
C THR A 485 -14.52 -47.01 -22.16
N THR A 486 -15.42 -47.97 -21.92
CA THR A 486 -16.37 -48.47 -22.93
C THR A 486 -17.33 -47.41 -23.45
N ILE A 487 -17.41 -46.25 -22.79
CA ILE A 487 -18.24 -45.09 -23.19
C ILE A 487 -17.59 -44.33 -24.37
N SER A 488 -16.30 -44.49 -24.60
CA SER A 488 -15.54 -43.85 -25.69
C SER A 488 -16.12 -44.16 -27.08
N THR A 489 -16.68 -45.34 -27.28
CA THR A 489 -17.30 -45.74 -28.54
C THR A 489 -18.69 -45.13 -28.77
N ARG A 490 -19.36 -44.61 -27.72
CA ARG A 490 -20.69 -44.04 -27.78
C ARG A 490 -20.76 -42.52 -28.04
N SER A 491 -19.62 -41.79 -27.83
CA SER A 491 -19.60 -40.36 -28.04
C SER A 491 -18.36 -39.90 -28.81
N PRO A 492 -18.38 -39.97 -30.15
CA PRO A 492 -17.24 -39.58 -31.00
C PRO A 492 -16.89 -38.10 -30.88
N VAL A 493 -17.89 -37.24 -30.58
CA VAL A 493 -17.68 -35.81 -30.39
C VAL A 493 -16.79 -35.51 -29.18
N LEU A 494 -16.98 -36.22 -28.08
CA LEU A 494 -16.19 -36.04 -26.84
C LEU A 494 -14.76 -36.53 -26.99
N SER A 495 -14.56 -37.65 -27.70
CA SER A 495 -13.21 -38.16 -28.01
C SER A 495 -12.46 -37.24 -28.95
N LEU A 496 -13.15 -36.64 -29.94
CA LEU A 496 -12.54 -35.67 -30.85
C LEU A 496 -12.21 -34.34 -30.14
N THR A 497 -13.09 -33.88 -29.23
CA THR A 497 -12.82 -32.65 -28.43
C THR A 497 -11.65 -32.85 -27.48
N LEU A 498 -11.55 -33.97 -26.77
CA LEU A 498 -10.41 -34.27 -25.89
C LEU A 498 -9.10 -34.40 -26.68
N ALA A 499 -9.13 -35.08 -27.85
CA ALA A 499 -7.97 -35.15 -28.72
C ALA A 499 -7.53 -33.76 -29.26
N ARG A 500 -8.47 -32.89 -29.64
CA ARG A 500 -8.17 -31.50 -30.03
C ARG A 500 -7.59 -30.70 -28.87
N LEU A 501 -8.18 -30.76 -27.68
CA LEU A 501 -7.68 -30.08 -26.49
C LEU A 501 -6.28 -30.55 -26.10
N ALA A 502 -6.01 -31.84 -26.21
CA ALA A 502 -4.68 -32.44 -25.95
C ALA A 502 -3.61 -31.92 -26.92
N ASN A 503 -3.99 -31.65 -28.17
CA ASN A 503 -3.09 -31.14 -29.23
C ASN A 503 -3.01 -29.61 -29.25
N ALA A 504 -4.08 -28.88 -28.85
CA ALA A 504 -4.13 -27.42 -28.81
C ALA A 504 -3.92 -26.86 -27.39
N SER A 505 -3.08 -27.51 -26.59
CA SER A 505 -2.83 -27.18 -25.17
C SER A 505 -2.29 -25.76 -24.92
N GLY A 506 -1.69 -25.11 -25.94
CA GLY A 506 -1.15 -23.76 -25.80
C GLY A 506 -2.22 -22.68 -25.58
N GLN A 507 -3.36 -22.76 -26.29
CA GLN A 507 -4.46 -21.79 -26.10
C GLN A 507 -5.16 -22.00 -24.76
N ALA A 508 -5.39 -23.25 -24.39
CA ALA A 508 -5.94 -23.61 -23.08
C ALA A 508 -5.00 -23.18 -21.93
N GLY A 509 -3.67 -23.29 -22.11
CA GLY A 509 -2.69 -22.86 -21.14
C GLY A 509 -2.72 -21.35 -20.89
N ILE A 510 -2.91 -20.52 -21.92
CA ILE A 510 -3.04 -19.07 -21.80
C ILE A 510 -4.33 -18.71 -21.03
N ALA A 511 -5.45 -19.35 -21.34
CA ALA A 511 -6.71 -19.13 -20.65
C ALA A 511 -6.63 -19.55 -19.16
N LEU A 512 -6.06 -20.71 -18.88
CA LEU A 512 -5.82 -21.21 -17.52
C LEU A 512 -4.84 -20.31 -16.74
N GLY A 513 -3.82 -19.74 -17.39
CA GLY A 513 -2.91 -18.79 -16.79
C GLY A 513 -3.63 -17.51 -16.32
N GLY A 514 -4.61 -17.03 -17.09
CA GLY A 514 -5.47 -15.91 -16.67
C GLY A 514 -6.31 -16.23 -15.43
N VAL A 515 -6.90 -17.40 -15.38
CA VAL A 515 -7.66 -17.88 -14.21
C VAL A 515 -6.75 -18.04 -13.01
N LEU A 516 -5.56 -18.62 -13.20
CA LEU A 516 -4.58 -18.79 -12.12
C LEU A 516 -4.15 -17.44 -11.53
N SER A 517 -3.84 -16.44 -12.37
CA SER A 517 -3.42 -15.13 -11.89
C SER A 517 -4.53 -14.42 -11.11
N SER A 518 -5.80 -14.55 -11.55
CA SER A 518 -6.96 -14.00 -10.83
C SER A 518 -7.22 -14.74 -9.51
N PHE A 519 -7.09 -16.06 -9.51
CA PHE A 519 -7.28 -16.88 -8.31
C PHE A 519 -6.15 -16.67 -7.28
N SER A 520 -4.90 -16.49 -7.72
CA SER A 520 -3.78 -16.18 -6.82
C SER A 520 -3.99 -14.84 -6.10
N LEU A 521 -4.59 -13.85 -6.77
CA LEU A 521 -4.98 -12.58 -6.14
C LEU A 521 -6.04 -12.81 -5.05
N MET A 522 -7.04 -13.64 -5.33
CA MET A 522 -8.11 -13.97 -4.37
C MET A 522 -7.57 -14.73 -3.15
N VAL A 523 -6.68 -15.69 -3.37
CA VAL A 523 -6.04 -16.46 -2.30
C VAL A 523 -5.08 -15.59 -1.47
N ALA A 524 -4.36 -14.66 -2.09
CA ALA A 524 -3.49 -13.72 -1.38
C ALA A 524 -4.28 -12.78 -0.44
N MET A 525 -5.57 -12.54 -0.73
CA MET A 525 -6.47 -11.77 0.14
C MET A 525 -7.10 -12.60 1.28
N ALA A 526 -7.17 -13.92 1.17
CA ALA A 526 -7.84 -14.78 2.15
C ALA A 526 -7.22 -14.76 3.56
N PRO A 527 -5.88 -14.78 3.75
CA PRO A 527 -5.28 -14.75 5.08
C PRO A 527 -5.51 -13.43 5.83
N ILE A 528 -5.81 -12.34 5.13
CA ILE A 528 -6.13 -11.05 5.75
C ILE A 528 -7.43 -11.14 6.56
N ARG A 529 -8.42 -11.90 6.10
CA ARG A 529 -9.68 -12.13 6.83
C ARG A 529 -9.50 -13.01 8.09
N ILE A 530 -8.64 -14.02 8.02
CA ILE A 530 -8.43 -14.96 9.15
C ILE A 530 -7.67 -14.25 10.29
N SER A 531 -6.71 -13.39 9.97
CA SER A 531 -5.97 -12.61 10.97
C SER A 531 -6.83 -11.54 11.64
N ALA A 532 -7.86 -11.01 10.97
CA ALA A 532 -8.77 -10.00 11.52
C ALA A 532 -9.88 -10.58 12.42
N THR A 533 -10.14 -11.90 12.34
CA THR A 533 -11.15 -12.58 13.17
C THR A 533 -10.56 -13.27 14.41
N THR A 534 -9.23 -13.32 14.53
CA THR A 534 -8.52 -13.98 15.65
C THR A 534 -7.83 -13.00 16.62
N ILE A 535 -8.03 -11.70 16.45
CA ILE A 535 -7.64 -10.61 17.38
C ILE A 535 -8.92 -9.98 17.95
#